data_813a26f2375d21938eef09afe999d0e8
#
_entry.id   813a26f2375d21938eef09afe999d0e8
#
_cell.length_a   1.000
_cell.length_b   1.000
_cell.length_c   1.000
_cell.angle_alpha   90.00
_cell.angle_beta   90.00
_cell.angle_gamma   90.00
#
_symmetry.space_group_name_H-M   'P 1'
#
loop_
_entity.id
_entity.type
_entity.pdbx_description
1 polymer ?
#
loop_
_entity_poly.entity_id
_entity_poly.type
_entity_poly.pdbx_seq_one_letter_code
_entity_poly.pdbx_strand_id
1 'polypeptide(L)'
;LMIVDLLRNDLGRVCRTGTVSVDRLFEVHRLPTVWQLTSTVSGRLSVGTPLADVFAALFPCASVTGAPKLAAMGVIAELEASPRRWYCGALGVIRPGGDATFAVPIRTVERVGDQLVCGIGSGIVADSDPAAELAEWNAKAAFLAGTPLRALETMLLADGAIVRRDSHLSRLARTCAAHGLDLSPAEVARALDVACAARPAGRHRVRLVAGGGPPSVEVGPAPESGCLMRLRLASVALDADDLLGPVIRHKTTHRTHYDRLRAGAGPGVDDVLCHNSHGELTECTLGNIALLLDGQWLTPPEESGLLPGTLRAELIAQGRLREHRLTLAELDRADGVAFLNSLRGWCPATLA
;
A
#
# COMPACT_ATOMS: atom_id res chain seq x y z
N LEU A 1 8.97 8.81 29.63
CA LEU A 1 8.46 9.77 30.61
C LEU A 1 8.98 11.19 30.34
N MET A 2 10.28 11.37 30.10
CA MET A 2 10.90 12.68 29.84
C MET A 2 10.19 13.48 28.72
N ILE A 3 9.83 12.85 27.61
CA ILE A 3 9.12 13.53 26.51
C ILE A 3 7.75 14.04 26.92
N VAL A 4 7.03 13.28 27.77
CA VAL A 4 5.74 13.72 28.32
C VAL A 4 5.91 14.95 29.22
N ASP A 5 6.96 14.98 30.04
CA ASP A 5 7.24 16.13 30.91
C ASP A 5 7.65 17.38 30.12
N LEU A 6 8.36 17.21 29.00
CA LEU A 6 8.66 18.31 28.09
C LEU A 6 7.39 18.92 27.50
N LEU A 7 6.46 18.09 27.03
CA LEU A 7 5.17 18.56 26.51
C LEU A 7 4.31 19.25 27.57
N ARG A 8 4.29 18.69 28.79
CA ARG A 8 3.60 19.32 29.92
C ARG A 8 4.17 20.72 30.22
N ASN A 9 5.50 20.85 30.21
CA ASN A 9 6.17 22.14 30.40
C ASN A 9 5.82 23.14 29.31
N ASP A 10 5.86 22.72 28.03
CA ASP A 10 5.54 23.59 26.90
C ASP A 10 4.06 24.04 26.94
N LEU A 11 3.11 23.12 27.20
CA LEU A 11 1.70 23.46 27.38
C LEU A 11 1.46 24.37 28.59
N GLY A 12 2.21 24.17 29.68
CA GLY A 12 2.13 25.02 30.90
C GLY A 12 2.42 26.49 30.66
N ARG A 13 3.12 26.84 29.57
CA ARG A 13 3.43 28.22 29.19
C ARG A 13 2.24 28.99 28.59
N VAL A 14 1.25 28.29 28.02
CA VAL A 14 0.10 28.90 27.31
C VAL A 14 -1.24 28.49 27.88
N CYS A 15 -1.29 27.41 28.66
CA CYS A 15 -2.51 26.94 29.31
C CYS A 15 -2.76 27.59 30.67
N ARG A 16 -4.01 27.62 31.10
CA ARG A 16 -4.38 28.05 32.44
C ARG A 16 -3.70 27.17 33.49
N THR A 17 -3.19 27.77 34.52
CA THR A 17 -2.58 27.05 35.64
C THR A 17 -3.51 25.97 36.20
N GLY A 18 -2.97 24.77 36.41
CA GLY A 18 -3.71 23.63 36.95
C GLY A 18 -4.60 22.88 35.93
N THR A 19 -4.59 23.26 34.63
CA THR A 19 -5.41 22.59 33.60
C THR A 19 -4.62 21.62 32.73
N VAL A 20 -3.30 21.57 32.83
CA VAL A 20 -2.49 20.63 32.06
C VAL A 20 -2.56 19.25 32.72
N SER A 21 -2.99 18.26 31.98
CA SER A 21 -3.13 16.87 32.43
C SER A 21 -2.52 15.88 31.42
N VAL A 22 -2.14 14.71 31.92
CA VAL A 22 -1.77 13.56 31.08
C VAL A 22 -3.00 12.66 31.03
N ASP A 23 -3.70 12.69 29.90
CA ASP A 23 -4.96 11.95 29.75
C ASP A 23 -4.71 10.45 29.50
N ARG A 24 -3.63 10.15 28.76
CA ARG A 24 -3.19 8.79 28.46
C ARG A 24 -1.68 8.72 28.51
N LEU A 25 -1.16 7.68 29.15
CA LEU A 25 0.27 7.46 29.31
C LEU A 25 0.65 6.06 28.81
N PHE A 26 1.63 6.00 27.87
CA PHE A 26 2.19 4.77 27.33
C PHE A 26 1.15 3.82 26.72
N GLU A 27 0.17 4.36 26.01
CA GLU A 27 -0.81 3.58 25.28
C GLU A 27 -0.15 2.85 24.11
N VAL A 28 -0.30 1.54 24.06
CA VAL A 28 0.33 0.68 23.03
C VAL A 28 -0.60 0.48 21.86
N HIS A 29 -0.16 0.88 20.67
CA HIS A 29 -0.89 0.68 19.42
C HIS A 29 -0.15 -0.31 18.53
N ARG A 30 -0.88 -1.33 18.07
CA ARG A 30 -0.37 -2.25 17.05
C ARG A 30 -0.63 -1.66 15.68
N LEU A 31 0.45 -1.31 14.96
CA LEU A 31 0.42 -0.92 13.56
C LEU A 31 0.87 -2.10 12.68
N PRO A 32 0.63 -2.07 11.37
CA PRO A 32 0.96 -3.20 10.48
C PRO A 32 2.41 -3.67 10.52
N THR A 33 3.36 -2.76 10.78
CA THR A 33 4.80 -3.05 10.74
C THR A 33 5.54 -2.78 12.03
N VAL A 34 4.91 -2.07 12.99
CA VAL A 34 5.56 -1.68 14.26
C VAL A 34 4.55 -1.63 15.40
N TRP A 35 5.05 -1.75 16.63
CA TRP A 35 4.31 -1.35 17.84
C TRP A 35 4.66 0.09 18.15
N GLN A 36 3.65 0.93 18.36
CA GLN A 36 3.81 2.34 18.68
C GLN A 36 3.34 2.63 20.10
N LEU A 37 4.18 3.29 20.89
CA LEU A 37 3.81 3.83 22.18
C LEU A 37 3.39 5.29 22.01
N THR A 38 2.23 5.66 22.54
CA THR A 38 1.75 7.04 22.53
C THR A 38 1.37 7.53 23.94
N SER A 39 1.45 8.83 24.14
CA SER A 39 0.91 9.50 25.32
C SER A 39 0.18 10.76 24.90
N THR A 40 -0.89 11.10 25.59
CA THR A 40 -1.71 12.29 25.33
C THR A 40 -1.63 13.25 26.51
N VAL A 41 -1.24 14.48 26.21
CA VAL A 41 -1.23 15.57 27.16
C VAL A 41 -2.20 16.65 26.69
N SER A 42 -3.08 17.10 27.56
CA SER A 42 -4.06 18.14 27.26
C SER A 42 -3.92 19.36 28.19
N GLY A 43 -4.52 20.48 27.78
CA GLY A 43 -4.57 21.69 28.59
C GLY A 43 -5.60 22.65 28.04
N ARG A 44 -6.09 23.58 28.87
CA ARG A 44 -7.05 24.62 28.47
C ARG A 44 -6.33 25.95 28.26
N LEU A 45 -6.38 26.46 27.05
CA LEU A 45 -5.86 27.79 26.73
C LEU A 45 -6.61 28.89 27.49
N SER A 46 -5.95 29.98 27.76
CA SER A 46 -6.62 31.20 28.21
C SER A 46 -7.51 31.76 27.11
N VAL A 47 -8.63 32.41 27.49
CA VAL A 47 -9.53 33.01 26.51
C VAL A 47 -8.79 34.10 25.73
N GLY A 48 -8.87 34.03 24.39
CA GLY A 48 -8.21 35.01 23.51
C GLY A 48 -6.72 34.73 23.24
N THR A 49 -6.17 33.57 23.67
CA THR A 49 -4.78 33.20 23.32
C THR A 49 -4.63 33.08 21.81
N PRO A 50 -3.79 33.91 21.16
CA PRO A 50 -3.56 33.81 19.72
C PRO A 50 -2.87 32.51 19.35
N LEU A 51 -3.15 31.99 18.16
CA LEU A 51 -2.46 30.79 17.66
C LEU A 51 -0.93 30.99 17.57
N ALA A 52 -0.47 32.21 17.30
CA ALA A 52 0.94 32.56 17.30
C ALA A 52 1.63 32.26 18.64
N ASP A 53 0.98 32.57 19.77
CA ASP A 53 1.52 32.31 21.10
C ASP A 53 1.56 30.81 21.40
N VAL A 54 0.58 30.06 20.91
CA VAL A 54 0.59 28.58 20.99
C VAL A 54 1.79 28.03 20.23
N PHE A 55 2.06 28.54 19.01
CA PHE A 55 3.24 28.14 18.25
C PHE A 55 4.55 28.54 18.94
N ALA A 56 4.66 29.75 19.48
CA ALA A 56 5.84 30.20 20.18
C ALA A 56 6.19 29.35 21.42
N ALA A 57 5.16 28.76 22.07
CA ALA A 57 5.38 27.86 23.20
C ALA A 57 5.70 26.41 22.77
N LEU A 58 4.99 25.88 21.77
CA LEU A 58 5.04 24.46 21.40
C LEU A 58 6.08 24.14 20.31
N PHE A 59 6.42 25.11 19.44
CA PHE A 59 7.30 24.87 18.30
C PHE A 59 8.62 25.65 18.40
N PRO A 60 9.72 25.05 17.89
CA PRO A 60 9.82 23.64 17.55
C PRO A 60 9.53 22.74 18.74
N CYS A 61 8.97 21.54 18.49
CA CYS A 61 8.67 20.62 19.58
C CYS A 61 9.94 20.20 20.35
N ALA A 62 9.86 20.17 21.68
CA ALA A 62 10.98 19.76 22.51
C ALA A 62 11.43 18.32 22.27
N SER A 63 10.52 17.45 21.80
CA SER A 63 10.81 16.05 21.44
C SER A 63 11.72 15.89 20.21
N VAL A 64 11.87 16.93 19.38
CA VAL A 64 12.73 16.93 18.19
C VAL A 64 13.87 17.95 18.26
N THR A 65 13.97 18.69 19.38
CA THR A 65 15.07 19.63 19.65
C THR A 65 15.87 19.21 20.86
N GLY A 66 15.27 19.13 22.02
CA GLY A 66 15.93 18.76 23.28
C GLY A 66 15.55 19.67 24.43
N ALA A 67 16.16 19.45 25.58
CA ALA A 67 15.99 20.26 26.79
C ALA A 67 17.33 20.58 27.42
N PRO A 68 17.59 21.88 27.81
CA PRO A 68 16.74 23.07 27.63
C PRO A 68 16.59 23.46 26.15
N LYS A 69 15.38 23.79 25.70
CA LYS A 69 15.05 23.97 24.27
C LYS A 69 15.97 24.96 23.53
N LEU A 70 16.17 26.16 24.08
CA LEU A 70 16.99 27.18 23.44
C LEU A 70 18.47 26.79 23.35
N ALA A 71 19.01 26.15 24.40
CA ALA A 71 20.40 25.68 24.39
C ALA A 71 20.60 24.57 23.36
N ALA A 72 19.66 23.60 23.31
CA ALA A 72 19.69 22.51 22.31
C ALA A 72 19.58 23.05 20.88
N MET A 73 18.72 24.02 20.63
CA MET A 73 18.60 24.69 19.32
C MET A 73 19.89 25.42 18.92
N GLY A 74 20.62 26.04 19.85
CA GLY A 74 21.93 26.65 19.60
C GLY A 74 22.95 25.62 19.13
N VAL A 75 23.04 24.49 19.83
CA VAL A 75 23.94 23.37 19.47
C VAL A 75 23.55 22.76 18.09
N ILE A 76 22.26 22.59 17.83
CA ILE A 76 21.78 22.10 16.52
C ILE A 76 22.21 23.06 15.39
N ALA A 77 22.08 24.37 15.59
CA ALA A 77 22.47 25.37 14.61
C ALA A 77 23.98 25.41 14.34
N GLU A 78 24.79 25.03 15.30
CA GLU A 78 26.25 24.93 15.16
C GLU A 78 26.70 23.65 14.47
N LEU A 79 26.00 22.52 14.72
CA LEU A 79 26.44 21.23 14.27
C LEU A 79 25.82 20.79 12.92
N GLU A 80 24.59 21.19 12.63
CA GLU A 80 23.93 20.82 11.40
C GLU A 80 24.35 21.72 10.22
N ALA A 81 24.88 21.12 9.16
CA ALA A 81 25.38 21.83 7.99
C ALA A 81 24.29 22.49 7.13
N SER A 82 23.02 22.13 7.31
CA SER A 82 21.91 22.66 6.54
C SER A 82 20.67 22.89 7.41
N PRO A 83 19.83 23.87 7.06
CA PRO A 83 18.59 24.13 7.79
C PRO A 83 17.62 22.94 7.63
N ARG A 84 16.90 22.62 8.71
CA ARG A 84 15.91 21.53 8.74
C ARG A 84 14.68 21.80 7.86
N ARG A 85 14.36 23.06 7.58
CA ARG A 85 13.22 23.48 6.76
C ARG A 85 11.89 22.94 7.32
N TRP A 86 11.15 22.13 6.53
CA TRP A 86 9.92 21.49 7.00
C TRP A 86 10.17 20.37 8.02
N TYR A 87 11.32 19.71 7.94
CA TYR A 87 11.67 18.65 8.88
C TYR A 87 11.69 19.17 10.32
N CYS A 88 10.98 18.50 11.23
CA CYS A 88 10.79 18.89 12.62
C CYS A 88 10.04 20.23 12.85
N GLY A 89 9.44 20.80 11.80
CA GLY A 89 8.59 21.98 11.87
C GLY A 89 7.15 21.66 12.24
N ALA A 90 6.22 22.34 11.59
CA ALA A 90 4.77 22.14 11.75
C ALA A 90 4.07 22.16 10.40
N LEU A 91 3.22 21.19 10.13
CA LEU A 91 2.36 21.14 8.96
C LEU A 91 0.94 20.81 9.41
N GLY A 92 -0.05 21.61 8.97
CA GLY A 92 -1.39 21.39 9.45
C GLY A 92 -2.47 22.17 8.74
N VAL A 93 -3.68 22.09 9.28
CA VAL A 93 -4.89 22.72 8.76
C VAL A 93 -5.57 23.50 9.88
N ILE A 94 -5.99 24.73 9.57
CA ILE A 94 -6.88 25.54 10.39
C ILE A 94 -8.25 25.55 9.68
N ARG A 95 -9.30 25.16 10.40
CA ARG A 95 -10.67 25.09 9.87
C ARG A 95 -11.46 26.35 10.16
N PRO A 96 -12.50 26.66 9.38
CA PRO A 96 -13.50 27.64 9.75
C PRO A 96 -14.05 27.30 11.15
N GLY A 97 -14.06 28.28 12.07
CA GLY A 97 -14.43 28.05 13.47
C GLY A 97 -13.25 28.02 14.44
N GLY A 98 -12.02 27.96 13.94
CA GLY A 98 -10.81 28.07 14.73
C GLY A 98 -10.18 26.74 15.16
N ASP A 99 -10.80 25.60 14.85
CA ASP A 99 -10.20 24.29 15.07
C ASP A 99 -8.95 24.11 14.21
N ALA A 100 -7.86 23.67 14.83
CA ALA A 100 -6.60 23.49 14.14
C ALA A 100 -5.99 22.13 14.48
N THR A 101 -5.34 21.51 13.50
CA THR A 101 -4.60 20.25 13.66
C THR A 101 -3.24 20.41 12.99
N PHE A 102 -2.17 20.13 13.72
CA PHE A 102 -0.80 20.20 13.21
C PHE A 102 -0.06 18.91 13.53
N ALA A 103 0.77 18.47 12.60
CA ALA A 103 1.72 17.40 12.78
C ALA A 103 3.15 17.95 12.77
N VAL A 104 4.05 17.24 13.42
CA VAL A 104 5.49 17.45 13.27
C VAL A 104 5.95 16.65 12.07
N PRO A 105 6.42 17.27 10.97
CA PRO A 105 6.85 16.55 9.76
C PRO A 105 8.18 15.84 10.01
N ILE A 106 8.08 14.61 10.46
CA ILE A 106 9.13 13.58 10.48
C ILE A 106 8.72 12.47 9.52
N ARG A 107 9.66 11.67 9.01
CA ARG A 107 9.40 10.66 7.96
C ARG A 107 8.62 11.25 6.76
N THR A 108 8.98 12.46 6.42
CA THR A 108 8.34 13.27 5.38
C THR A 108 9.36 13.58 4.32
N VAL A 109 8.99 13.38 3.05
CA VAL A 109 9.81 13.71 1.90
C VAL A 109 9.39 15.09 1.40
N GLU A 110 10.35 16.00 1.29
CA GLU A 110 10.19 17.33 0.72
C GLU A 110 10.76 17.34 -0.70
N ARG A 111 10.02 17.91 -1.67
CA ARG A 111 10.55 18.17 -3.01
C ARG A 111 11.11 19.58 -3.06
N VAL A 112 12.40 19.70 -3.41
CA VAL A 112 13.11 20.97 -3.56
C VAL A 112 13.67 21.04 -4.98
N GLY A 113 12.96 21.71 -5.86
CA GLY A 113 13.26 21.63 -7.31
C GLY A 113 13.09 20.20 -7.80
N ASP A 114 14.16 19.61 -8.34
CA ASP A 114 14.20 18.23 -8.82
C ASP A 114 14.74 17.22 -7.79
N GLN A 115 15.10 17.69 -6.61
CA GLN A 115 15.60 16.84 -5.54
C GLN A 115 14.50 16.47 -4.54
N LEU A 116 14.55 15.22 -4.05
CA LEU A 116 13.75 14.75 -2.94
C LEU A 116 14.64 14.72 -1.69
N VAL A 117 14.21 15.40 -0.64
CA VAL A 117 14.95 15.52 0.62
C VAL A 117 14.11 14.94 1.75
N CYS A 118 14.71 14.08 2.57
CA CYS A 118 14.07 13.53 3.76
C CYS A 118 15.02 13.67 4.95
N GLY A 119 14.62 14.47 5.93
CA GLY A 119 15.36 14.60 7.19
C GLY A 119 15.21 13.32 8.03
N ILE A 120 16.32 12.77 8.50
CA ILE A 120 16.38 11.62 9.42
C ILE A 120 17.22 12.01 10.63
N GLY A 121 16.80 11.56 11.80
CA GLY A 121 17.51 11.82 13.06
C GLY A 121 16.97 11.02 14.23
N SER A 122 17.66 11.12 15.35
CA SER A 122 17.30 10.50 16.63
C SER A 122 17.55 11.44 17.80
N GLY A 123 17.14 11.05 18.99
CA GLY A 123 17.43 11.79 20.23
C GLY A 123 18.81 11.42 20.77
N ILE A 124 19.79 12.28 20.60
CA ILE A 124 21.13 12.06 21.11
C ILE A 124 21.22 12.46 22.58
N VAL A 125 21.68 11.56 23.40
CA VAL A 125 21.91 11.75 24.84
C VAL A 125 23.36 11.37 25.21
N ALA A 126 23.77 11.69 26.45
CA ALA A 126 25.14 11.44 26.90
C ALA A 126 25.59 9.97 26.79
N ASP A 127 24.65 9.04 26.91
CA ASP A 127 24.89 7.60 26.87
C ASP A 127 24.63 6.99 25.45
N SER A 128 24.37 7.83 24.43
CA SER A 128 24.16 7.35 23.07
C SER A 128 25.42 6.70 22.49
N ASP A 129 25.28 5.52 21.92
CA ASP A 129 26.33 4.85 21.15
C ASP A 129 26.22 5.26 19.67
N PRO A 130 27.29 5.80 19.06
CA PRO A 130 27.22 6.29 17.67
C PRO A 130 26.84 5.22 16.64
N ALA A 131 27.23 3.95 16.84
CA ALA A 131 26.90 2.88 15.92
C ALA A 131 25.43 2.49 16.03
N ALA A 132 24.89 2.48 17.26
CA ALA A 132 23.48 2.23 17.50
C ALA A 132 22.58 3.33 16.92
N GLU A 133 22.97 4.62 17.08
CA GLU A 133 22.26 5.75 16.51
C GLU A 133 22.26 5.72 14.97
N LEU A 134 23.39 5.39 14.35
CA LEU A 134 23.47 5.22 12.89
C LEU A 134 22.57 4.05 12.40
N ALA A 135 22.53 2.95 13.13
CA ALA A 135 21.64 1.83 12.83
C ALA A 135 20.16 2.23 12.93
N GLU A 136 19.80 3.04 13.95
CA GLU A 136 18.46 3.61 14.10
C GLU A 136 18.10 4.54 12.94
N TRP A 137 19.01 5.41 12.47
CA TRP A 137 18.77 6.28 11.32
C TRP A 137 18.52 5.46 10.05
N ASN A 138 19.30 4.41 9.80
CA ASN A 138 19.09 3.49 8.69
C ASN A 138 17.72 2.80 8.77
N ALA A 139 17.33 2.33 9.96
CA ALA A 139 16.01 1.74 10.18
C ALA A 139 14.88 2.76 9.97
N LYS A 140 15.06 4.02 10.40
CA LYS A 140 14.12 5.12 10.17
C LYS A 140 14.03 5.52 8.70
N ALA A 141 15.10 5.37 7.92
CA ALA A 141 15.13 5.64 6.48
C ALA A 141 14.54 4.49 5.64
N ALA A 142 14.38 3.30 6.20
CA ALA A 142 13.95 2.10 5.47
C ALA A 142 12.61 2.25 4.74
N PHE A 143 11.71 3.14 5.21
CA PHE A 143 10.45 3.43 4.52
C PHE A 143 10.66 4.09 3.14
N LEU A 144 11.79 4.79 2.92
CA LEU A 144 12.15 5.38 1.62
C LEU A 144 12.56 4.31 0.62
N ALA A 145 13.18 3.23 1.11
CA ALA A 145 13.61 2.14 0.26
C ALA A 145 12.43 1.32 -0.28
N GLY A 146 11.27 1.33 0.40
CA GLY A 146 10.09 0.54 0.02
C GLY A 146 10.44 -0.91 -0.34
N THR A 147 9.51 -1.84 -0.36
CA THR A 147 9.74 -3.06 -1.13
C THR A 147 9.77 -2.64 -2.61
N PRO A 148 10.88 -2.83 -3.36
CA PRO A 148 10.91 -2.39 -4.74
C PRO A 148 9.71 -2.96 -5.49
N LEU A 149 8.97 -2.06 -6.18
CA LEU A 149 7.91 -2.51 -7.06
C LEU A 149 8.56 -3.33 -8.17
N ARG A 150 8.06 -4.54 -8.37
CA ARG A 150 8.49 -5.45 -9.44
C ARG A 150 7.27 -5.97 -10.18
N ALA A 151 7.43 -6.30 -11.44
CA ALA A 151 6.38 -6.97 -12.21
C ALA A 151 6.23 -8.42 -11.74
N LEU A 152 4.99 -8.90 -11.67
CA LEU A 152 4.62 -10.21 -11.17
C LEU A 152 3.80 -10.96 -12.21
N GLU A 153 4.12 -12.22 -12.48
CA GLU A 153 3.23 -13.14 -13.20
C GLU A 153 2.94 -14.39 -12.39
N THR A 154 1.73 -14.90 -12.57
CA THR A 154 1.31 -16.19 -12.00
C THR A 154 0.71 -17.02 -13.11
N MET A 155 1.37 -18.11 -13.44
CA MET A 155 1.11 -18.92 -14.62
C MET A 155 0.82 -20.37 -14.23
N LEU A 156 0.06 -21.07 -15.07
CA LEU A 156 -0.09 -22.50 -15.00
C LEU A 156 0.99 -23.14 -15.87
N LEU A 157 1.81 -23.99 -15.26
CA LEU A 157 2.67 -24.95 -15.96
C LEU A 157 1.92 -26.28 -15.98
N ALA A 158 1.59 -26.77 -17.16
CA ALA A 158 0.93 -28.04 -17.37
C ALA A 158 1.77 -28.89 -18.33
N ASP A 159 2.12 -30.08 -17.91
CA ASP A 159 2.85 -31.08 -18.70
C ASP A 159 4.07 -30.50 -19.43
N GLY A 160 4.90 -29.76 -18.68
CA GLY A 160 6.14 -29.17 -19.16
C GLY A 160 5.98 -27.85 -19.95
N ALA A 161 4.77 -27.38 -20.19
CA ALA A 161 4.51 -26.15 -20.93
C ALA A 161 3.75 -25.10 -20.13
N ILE A 162 4.14 -23.82 -20.25
CA ILE A 162 3.40 -22.71 -19.63
C ILE A 162 2.20 -22.37 -20.50
N VAL A 163 1.02 -22.47 -19.91
CA VAL A 163 -0.25 -22.12 -20.55
C VAL A 163 -0.31 -20.59 -20.77
N ARG A 164 -0.66 -20.13 -21.96
CA ARG A 164 -0.72 -18.70 -22.35
C ARG A 164 0.61 -17.97 -22.17
N ARG A 165 1.74 -18.65 -22.39
CA ARG A 165 3.09 -18.09 -22.17
C ARG A 165 3.25 -16.69 -22.79
N ASP A 166 2.92 -16.53 -24.07
CA ASP A 166 3.11 -15.29 -24.81
C ASP A 166 2.24 -14.14 -24.24
N SER A 167 1.00 -14.42 -23.87
CA SER A 167 0.11 -13.45 -23.25
C SER A 167 0.63 -12.99 -21.89
N HIS A 168 1.19 -13.89 -21.10
CA HIS A 168 1.83 -13.56 -19.83
C HIS A 168 3.08 -12.71 -20.01
N LEU A 169 3.95 -13.06 -20.96
CA LEU A 169 5.17 -12.30 -21.25
C LEU A 169 4.86 -10.92 -21.82
N SER A 170 3.85 -10.80 -22.68
CA SER A 170 3.37 -9.51 -23.20
C SER A 170 2.84 -8.61 -22.08
N ARG A 171 2.06 -9.16 -21.12
CA ARG A 171 1.59 -8.40 -19.98
C ARG A 171 2.71 -8.00 -19.02
N LEU A 172 3.68 -8.90 -18.79
CA LEU A 172 4.89 -8.61 -18.01
C LEU A 172 5.65 -7.43 -18.62
N ALA A 173 5.87 -7.44 -19.94
CA ALA A 173 6.55 -6.36 -20.63
C ALA A 173 5.80 -5.03 -20.52
N ARG A 174 4.47 -5.02 -20.71
CA ARG A 174 3.63 -3.82 -20.50
C ARG A 174 3.74 -3.29 -19.07
N THR A 175 3.72 -4.18 -18.07
CA THR A 175 3.88 -3.80 -16.66
C THR A 175 5.24 -3.17 -16.42
N CYS A 176 6.33 -3.77 -16.92
CA CYS A 176 7.67 -3.20 -16.79
C CYS A 176 7.79 -1.84 -17.45
N ALA A 177 7.28 -1.69 -18.68
CA ALA A 177 7.31 -0.41 -19.41
C ALA A 177 6.53 0.69 -18.68
N ALA A 178 5.35 0.39 -18.16
CA ALA A 178 4.50 1.34 -17.44
C ALA A 178 5.15 1.85 -16.14
N HIS A 179 6.01 1.05 -15.52
CA HIS A 179 6.68 1.40 -14.26
C HIS A 179 8.18 1.72 -14.42
N GLY A 180 8.69 1.85 -15.65
CA GLY A 180 10.10 2.13 -15.88
C GLY A 180 11.05 1.05 -15.33
N LEU A 181 10.63 -0.22 -15.34
CA LEU A 181 11.41 -1.33 -14.82
C LEU A 181 12.23 -1.96 -15.94
N ASP A 182 13.53 -2.13 -15.72
CA ASP A 182 14.39 -2.85 -16.65
C ASP A 182 13.98 -4.32 -16.73
N LEU A 183 13.78 -4.82 -17.95
CA LEU A 183 13.40 -6.20 -18.22
C LEU A 183 14.36 -6.81 -19.24
N SER A 184 14.94 -7.95 -18.90
CA SER A 184 15.69 -8.79 -19.83
C SER A 184 14.82 -9.97 -20.31
N PRO A 185 14.23 -9.92 -21.52
CA PRO A 185 13.39 -11.00 -22.03
C PRO A 185 14.14 -12.33 -22.12
N ALA A 186 15.45 -12.29 -22.45
CA ALA A 186 16.27 -13.49 -22.56
C ALA A 186 16.49 -14.18 -21.20
N GLU A 187 16.69 -13.41 -20.13
CA GLU A 187 16.83 -13.98 -18.78
C GLU A 187 15.51 -14.55 -18.27
N VAL A 188 14.40 -13.86 -18.53
CA VAL A 188 13.06 -14.35 -18.21
C VAL A 188 12.77 -15.67 -18.92
N ALA A 189 13.02 -15.73 -20.24
CA ALA A 189 12.82 -16.94 -21.03
C ALA A 189 13.63 -18.11 -20.46
N ARG A 190 14.92 -17.91 -20.20
CA ARG A 190 15.82 -18.91 -19.65
C ARG A 190 15.34 -19.40 -18.26
N ALA A 191 14.93 -18.49 -17.37
CA ALA A 191 14.44 -18.86 -16.05
C ALA A 191 13.16 -19.71 -16.13
N LEU A 192 12.26 -19.38 -17.05
CA LEU A 192 11.05 -20.17 -17.29
C LEU A 192 11.35 -21.53 -17.92
N ASP A 193 12.28 -21.60 -18.88
CA ASP A 193 12.67 -22.85 -19.54
C ASP A 193 13.29 -23.84 -18.53
N VAL A 194 14.13 -23.35 -17.60
CA VAL A 194 14.64 -24.17 -16.49
C VAL A 194 13.49 -24.69 -15.60
N ALA A 195 12.51 -23.84 -15.27
CA ALA A 195 11.38 -24.26 -14.48
C ALA A 195 10.49 -25.31 -15.18
N CYS A 196 10.28 -25.18 -16.49
CA CYS A 196 9.55 -26.14 -17.33
C CYS A 196 10.28 -27.48 -17.40
N ALA A 197 11.59 -27.46 -17.66
CA ALA A 197 12.42 -28.68 -17.72
C ALA A 197 12.45 -29.45 -16.40
N ALA A 198 12.41 -28.75 -15.27
CA ALA A 198 12.38 -29.35 -13.94
C ALA A 198 11.01 -30.00 -13.59
N ARG A 199 9.97 -29.76 -14.36
CA ARG A 199 8.59 -30.22 -14.11
C ARG A 199 7.93 -30.66 -15.42
N PRO A 200 8.38 -31.78 -16.02
CA PRO A 200 7.90 -32.22 -17.34
C PRO A 200 6.46 -32.76 -17.36
N ALA A 201 5.88 -33.02 -16.19
CA ALA A 201 4.52 -33.55 -16.07
C ALA A 201 3.75 -32.93 -14.92
N GLY A 202 2.42 -33.02 -15.01
CA GLY A 202 1.51 -32.53 -13.96
C GLY A 202 1.23 -31.05 -14.03
N ARG A 203 0.49 -30.56 -13.04
CA ARG A 203 0.03 -29.16 -12.96
C ARG A 203 0.73 -28.42 -11.83
N HIS A 204 1.39 -27.32 -12.17
CA HIS A 204 2.14 -26.51 -11.21
C HIS A 204 1.81 -25.03 -11.36
N ARG A 205 1.86 -24.31 -10.24
CA ARG A 205 1.84 -22.84 -10.23
C ARG A 205 3.26 -22.34 -10.42
N VAL A 206 3.47 -21.49 -11.40
CA VAL A 206 4.71 -20.75 -11.61
C VAL A 206 4.48 -19.30 -11.22
N ARG A 207 5.24 -18.78 -10.27
CA ARG A 207 5.28 -17.38 -9.89
C ARG A 207 6.59 -16.79 -10.38
N LEU A 208 6.50 -15.86 -11.32
CA LEU A 208 7.63 -15.12 -11.87
C LEU A 208 7.60 -13.69 -11.33
N VAL A 209 8.71 -13.22 -10.78
CA VAL A 209 8.94 -11.81 -10.43
C VAL A 209 10.10 -11.29 -11.25
N ALA A 210 9.89 -10.21 -11.97
CA ALA A 210 10.90 -9.62 -12.87
C ALA A 210 10.83 -8.08 -12.85
N GLY A 211 11.83 -7.44 -13.48
CA GLY A 211 11.97 -5.98 -13.52
C GLY A 211 12.71 -5.43 -12.30
N GLY A 212 13.67 -4.53 -12.54
CA GLY A 212 14.49 -3.92 -11.50
C GLY A 212 15.47 -4.89 -10.82
N GLY A 213 15.93 -5.93 -11.54
CA GLY A 213 16.89 -6.93 -11.08
C GLY A 213 16.66 -8.30 -11.71
N PRO A 214 17.48 -9.31 -11.39
CA PRO A 214 17.37 -10.65 -11.95
C PRO A 214 15.96 -11.23 -11.75
N PRO A 215 15.40 -11.94 -12.76
CA PRO A 215 14.12 -12.61 -12.61
C PRO A 215 14.21 -13.74 -11.59
N SER A 216 13.17 -13.91 -10.78
CA SER A 216 13.02 -15.06 -9.87
C SER A 216 11.79 -15.86 -10.24
N VAL A 217 11.93 -17.18 -10.27
CA VAL A 217 10.85 -18.13 -10.57
C VAL A 217 10.68 -19.09 -9.39
N GLU A 218 9.46 -19.15 -8.89
CA GLU A 218 9.03 -20.06 -7.84
C GLU A 218 8.00 -21.03 -8.42
N VAL A 219 8.20 -22.33 -8.22
CA VAL A 219 7.27 -23.37 -8.67
C VAL A 219 6.68 -24.07 -7.46
N GLY A 220 5.37 -24.14 -7.40
CA GLY A 220 4.62 -24.80 -6.33
C GLY A 220 3.41 -25.56 -6.87
N PRO A 221 2.60 -26.20 -5.99
CA PRO A 221 1.40 -26.88 -6.41
C PRO A 221 0.40 -25.92 -7.05
N ALA A 222 -0.24 -26.35 -8.15
CA ALA A 222 -1.36 -25.61 -8.72
C ALA A 222 -2.63 -25.87 -7.91
N PRO A 223 -3.48 -24.86 -7.71
CA PRO A 223 -4.80 -25.09 -7.15
C PRO A 223 -5.68 -25.89 -8.13
N GLU A 224 -6.76 -26.47 -7.62
CA GLU A 224 -7.76 -27.13 -8.43
C GLU A 224 -8.39 -26.19 -9.46
N SER A 225 -8.71 -26.72 -10.63
CA SER A 225 -9.37 -25.99 -11.71
C SER A 225 -10.88 -26.23 -11.68
N GLY A 226 -11.64 -25.19 -12.08
CA GLY A 226 -13.08 -25.30 -12.25
C GLY A 226 -13.87 -25.51 -10.96
N CYS A 227 -13.25 -25.38 -9.79
CA CYS A 227 -13.94 -25.50 -8.50
C CYS A 227 -14.86 -24.30 -8.27
N LEU A 228 -15.95 -24.54 -7.50
CA LEU A 228 -16.85 -23.47 -7.08
C LEU A 228 -16.11 -22.48 -6.17
N MET A 229 -16.20 -21.19 -6.49
CA MET A 229 -15.61 -20.09 -5.73
C MET A 229 -16.68 -19.37 -4.91
N ARG A 230 -16.44 -19.19 -3.62
CA ARG A 230 -17.27 -18.34 -2.75
C ARG A 230 -16.67 -16.95 -2.69
N LEU A 231 -17.38 -15.99 -3.27
CA LEU A 231 -16.94 -14.61 -3.37
C LEU A 231 -17.68 -13.74 -2.35
N ARG A 232 -17.00 -12.80 -1.75
CA ARG A 232 -17.60 -11.73 -0.94
C ARG A 232 -17.41 -10.41 -1.64
N LEU A 233 -18.45 -9.58 -1.71
CA LEU A 233 -18.33 -8.22 -2.20
C LEU A 233 -17.46 -7.40 -1.24
N ALA A 234 -16.54 -6.60 -1.80
CA ALA A 234 -15.69 -5.70 -1.04
C ALA A 234 -16.53 -4.68 -0.26
N SER A 235 -16.14 -4.40 0.99
CA SER A 235 -16.82 -3.41 1.83
C SER A 235 -16.44 -1.97 1.50
N VAL A 236 -15.41 -1.77 0.71
CA VAL A 236 -14.91 -0.46 0.27
C VAL A 236 -14.60 -0.50 -1.22
N ALA A 237 -14.86 0.60 -1.90
CA ALA A 237 -14.52 0.76 -3.31
C ALA A 237 -13.00 0.81 -3.51
N LEU A 238 -12.53 0.32 -4.65
CA LEU A 238 -11.17 0.48 -5.14
C LEU A 238 -11.19 1.22 -6.48
N ASP A 239 -10.68 2.45 -6.48
CA ASP A 239 -10.64 3.29 -7.67
C ASP A 239 -9.26 3.21 -8.34
N ALA A 240 -9.29 2.90 -9.65
CA ALA A 240 -8.08 2.88 -10.47
C ALA A 240 -7.75 4.25 -11.09
N ASP A 241 -8.51 5.28 -10.78
CA ASP A 241 -8.30 6.65 -11.27
C ASP A 241 -7.58 7.53 -10.23
N ASP A 242 -7.25 6.98 -9.07
CA ASP A 242 -6.46 7.62 -8.04
C ASP A 242 -5.01 7.07 -7.98
N LEU A 243 -4.34 7.27 -6.83
CA LEU A 243 -2.96 6.81 -6.60
C LEU A 243 -2.74 5.29 -6.73
N LEU A 244 -3.82 4.50 -6.66
CA LEU A 244 -3.75 3.03 -6.82
C LEU A 244 -3.81 2.58 -8.27
N GLY A 245 -4.24 3.44 -9.20
CA GLY A 245 -4.43 3.10 -10.60
C GLY A 245 -3.26 2.35 -11.25
N PRO A 246 -2.02 2.82 -11.11
CA PRO A 246 -0.87 2.14 -11.69
C PRO A 246 -0.65 0.71 -11.17
N VAL A 247 -1.00 0.40 -9.91
CA VAL A 247 -0.83 -0.93 -9.34
C VAL A 247 -2.06 -1.82 -9.48
N ILE A 248 -3.24 -1.27 -9.75
CA ILE A 248 -4.46 -2.02 -10.09
C ILE A 248 -4.39 -2.49 -11.55
N ARG A 249 -4.11 -1.59 -12.49
CA ARG A 249 -4.06 -1.89 -13.94
C ARG A 249 -2.87 -2.75 -14.36
N HIS A 250 -1.86 -2.89 -13.49
CA HIS A 250 -0.64 -3.64 -13.74
C HIS A 250 -0.39 -4.71 -12.69
N LYS A 251 0.11 -5.88 -13.11
CA LYS A 251 0.37 -6.99 -12.20
C LYS A 251 1.74 -6.82 -11.53
N THR A 252 1.73 -6.29 -10.32
CA THR A 252 2.95 -5.96 -9.55
C THR A 252 3.02 -6.69 -8.22
N THR A 253 4.17 -6.58 -7.55
CA THR A 253 4.37 -7.08 -6.17
C THR A 253 3.66 -6.22 -5.12
N HIS A 254 3.23 -4.99 -5.46
CA HIS A 254 2.49 -4.11 -4.56
C HIS A 254 1.00 -4.45 -4.54
N ARG A 255 0.61 -5.34 -3.64
CA ARG A 255 -0.74 -5.90 -3.53
C ARG A 255 -1.45 -5.61 -2.21
N THR A 256 -0.92 -4.72 -1.39
CA THR A 256 -1.42 -4.43 -0.04
C THR A 256 -2.92 -4.07 -0.01
N HIS A 257 -3.43 -3.38 -1.05
CA HIS A 257 -4.85 -3.05 -1.19
C HIS A 257 -5.72 -4.31 -1.29
N TYR A 258 -5.34 -5.31 -2.11
CA TYR A 258 -6.04 -6.60 -2.21
C TYR A 258 -5.87 -7.46 -0.96
N ASP A 259 -4.66 -7.48 -0.37
CA ASP A 259 -4.38 -8.29 0.82
C ASP A 259 -5.21 -7.81 2.03
N ARG A 260 -5.44 -6.50 2.15
CA ARG A 260 -6.34 -5.92 3.17
C ARG A 260 -7.79 -6.36 2.99
N LEU A 261 -8.31 -6.34 1.76
CA LEU A 261 -9.67 -6.79 1.46
C LEU A 261 -9.83 -8.28 1.80
N ARG A 262 -8.87 -9.11 1.43
CA ARG A 262 -8.90 -10.56 1.73
C ARG A 262 -8.81 -10.84 3.22
N ALA A 263 -7.98 -10.11 3.96
CA ALA A 263 -7.87 -10.25 5.41
C ALA A 263 -9.20 -9.95 6.13
N GLY A 264 -10.01 -9.04 5.58
CA GLY A 264 -11.34 -8.68 6.09
C GLY A 264 -12.48 -9.59 5.62
N ALA A 265 -12.24 -10.52 4.70
CA ALA A 265 -13.29 -11.32 4.08
C ALA A 265 -13.91 -12.38 5.01
N GLY A 266 -13.20 -12.78 6.07
CA GLY A 266 -13.66 -13.79 7.01
C GLY A 266 -13.51 -15.25 6.52
N PRO A 267 -13.84 -16.22 7.37
CA PRO A 267 -13.68 -17.63 7.04
C PRO A 267 -14.66 -18.09 5.95
N GLY A 268 -14.23 -19.05 5.14
CA GLY A 268 -15.07 -19.67 4.14
C GLY A 268 -15.24 -18.86 2.85
N VAL A 269 -14.57 -17.75 2.68
CA VAL A 269 -14.51 -16.94 1.46
C VAL A 269 -13.24 -17.27 0.68
N ASP A 270 -13.37 -17.57 -0.60
CA ASP A 270 -12.24 -17.94 -1.45
C ASP A 270 -11.56 -16.71 -2.07
N ASP A 271 -12.36 -15.66 -2.41
CA ASP A 271 -11.85 -14.38 -2.93
C ASP A 271 -12.84 -13.23 -2.68
N VAL A 272 -12.38 -11.99 -2.90
CA VAL A 272 -13.19 -10.78 -2.74
C VAL A 272 -13.44 -10.17 -4.11
N LEU A 273 -14.72 -9.92 -4.43
CA LEU A 273 -15.18 -9.20 -5.61
C LEU A 273 -15.10 -7.69 -5.34
N CYS A 274 -14.35 -6.97 -6.15
CA CYS A 274 -14.13 -5.54 -6.03
C CYS A 274 -15.10 -4.73 -6.89
N HIS A 275 -15.34 -3.49 -6.48
CA HIS A 275 -16.10 -2.49 -7.22
C HIS A 275 -15.42 -1.11 -7.10
N ASN A 276 -15.69 -0.20 -8.03
CA ASN A 276 -15.24 1.19 -7.97
C ASN A 276 -16.27 2.09 -7.26
N SER A 277 -15.93 3.36 -7.06
CA SER A 277 -16.80 4.37 -6.39
C SER A 277 -18.05 4.72 -7.20
N HIS A 278 -18.11 4.36 -8.49
CA HIS A 278 -19.28 4.52 -9.35
C HIS A 278 -20.29 3.37 -9.22
N GLY A 279 -19.98 2.36 -8.37
CA GLY A 279 -20.81 1.17 -8.22
C GLY A 279 -20.67 0.15 -9.35
N GLU A 280 -19.62 0.27 -10.18
CA GLU A 280 -19.30 -0.71 -11.21
C GLU A 280 -18.43 -1.82 -10.62
N LEU A 281 -18.73 -3.07 -10.97
CA LEU A 281 -17.87 -4.21 -10.67
C LEU A 281 -16.57 -4.09 -11.46
N THR A 282 -15.46 -4.50 -10.85
CA THR A 282 -14.14 -4.45 -11.49
C THR A 282 -13.57 -5.85 -11.69
N GLU A 283 -13.04 -6.43 -10.65
CA GLU A 283 -12.38 -7.74 -10.66
C GLU A 283 -12.44 -8.41 -9.29
N CYS A 284 -11.95 -9.65 -9.17
CA CYS A 284 -11.63 -10.26 -7.89
C CYS A 284 -10.15 -10.03 -7.55
N THR A 285 -9.78 -10.14 -6.27
CA THR A 285 -8.38 -9.86 -5.86
C THR A 285 -7.34 -10.80 -6.52
N LEU A 286 -7.75 -11.96 -7.02
CA LEU A 286 -6.88 -12.94 -7.69
C LEU A 286 -7.28 -13.24 -9.14
N GLY A 287 -8.34 -12.64 -9.67
CA GLY A 287 -8.82 -12.91 -11.02
C GLY A 287 -9.90 -11.95 -11.47
N ASN A 288 -10.41 -12.15 -12.67
CA ASN A 288 -11.52 -11.36 -13.20
C ASN A 288 -12.87 -12.01 -12.89
N ILE A 289 -13.93 -11.27 -13.10
CA ILE A 289 -15.32 -11.69 -12.89
C ILE A 289 -16.05 -11.74 -14.23
N ALA A 290 -17.02 -12.67 -14.36
CA ALA A 290 -18.02 -12.64 -15.41
C ALA A 290 -19.40 -12.91 -14.82
N LEU A 291 -20.43 -12.24 -15.36
CA LEU A 291 -21.82 -12.43 -15.04
C LEU A 291 -22.57 -12.99 -16.27
N LEU A 292 -23.47 -13.93 -16.05
CA LEU A 292 -24.42 -14.38 -17.04
C LEU A 292 -25.67 -13.50 -16.95
N LEU A 293 -25.92 -12.71 -17.99
CA LEU A 293 -27.08 -11.85 -18.10
C LEU A 293 -27.73 -12.04 -19.47
N ASP A 294 -29.03 -12.26 -19.50
CA ASP A 294 -29.81 -12.49 -20.73
C ASP A 294 -29.16 -13.53 -21.67
N GLY A 295 -28.63 -14.61 -21.10
CA GLY A 295 -27.99 -15.69 -21.84
C GLY A 295 -26.58 -15.40 -22.38
N GLN A 296 -25.99 -14.24 -22.05
CA GLN A 296 -24.65 -13.84 -22.46
C GLN A 296 -23.70 -13.71 -21.25
N TRP A 297 -22.47 -14.20 -21.41
CA TRP A 297 -21.43 -13.97 -20.42
C TRP A 297 -20.75 -12.63 -20.65
N LEU A 298 -20.83 -11.76 -19.66
CA LEU A 298 -20.33 -10.38 -19.67
C LEU A 298 -19.23 -10.20 -18.62
N THR A 299 -18.24 -9.35 -18.91
CA THR A 299 -17.15 -9.02 -17.99
C THR A 299 -16.90 -7.51 -18.01
N PRO A 300 -16.50 -6.88 -16.90
CA PRO A 300 -16.21 -5.45 -16.89
C PRO A 300 -15.09 -5.10 -17.87
N PRO A 301 -15.15 -3.92 -18.55
CA PRO A 301 -14.10 -3.41 -19.41
C PRO A 301 -12.91 -2.88 -18.57
N GLU A 302 -11.75 -2.67 -19.22
CA GLU A 302 -10.54 -2.19 -18.53
C GLU A 302 -10.75 -0.80 -17.91
N GLU A 303 -11.62 0.03 -18.51
CA GLU A 303 -11.97 1.38 -18.04
C GLU A 303 -12.67 1.37 -16.68
N SER A 304 -13.34 0.31 -16.30
CA SER A 304 -13.91 0.16 -14.95
C SER A 304 -12.85 0.02 -13.85
N GLY A 305 -11.56 -0.15 -14.21
CA GLY A 305 -10.45 -0.17 -13.27
C GLY A 305 -10.10 -1.59 -12.81
N LEU A 306 -9.59 -2.40 -13.71
CA LEU A 306 -9.19 -3.79 -13.43
C LEU A 306 -7.87 -4.17 -14.09
N LEU A 307 -7.27 -5.28 -13.64
CA LEU A 307 -6.16 -5.91 -14.32
C LEU A 307 -6.68 -6.74 -15.52
N PRO A 308 -6.20 -6.48 -16.76
CA PRO A 308 -6.57 -7.31 -17.92
C PRO A 308 -5.98 -8.71 -17.81
N GLY A 309 -6.82 -9.67 -17.41
CA GLY A 309 -6.43 -11.06 -17.24
C GLY A 309 -6.14 -11.77 -18.56
N THR A 310 -5.12 -12.62 -18.59
CA THR A 310 -4.75 -13.36 -19.83
C THR A 310 -5.82 -14.35 -20.27
N LEU A 311 -6.51 -15.04 -19.33
CA LEU A 311 -7.65 -15.88 -19.67
C LEU A 311 -8.86 -15.05 -20.11
N ARG A 312 -9.14 -13.92 -19.44
CA ARG A 312 -10.20 -12.99 -19.85
C ARG A 312 -10.01 -12.55 -21.30
N ALA A 313 -8.80 -12.09 -21.65
CA ALA A 313 -8.47 -11.66 -23.02
C ALA A 313 -8.66 -12.77 -24.06
N GLU A 314 -8.25 -13.99 -23.75
CA GLU A 314 -8.46 -15.16 -24.62
C GLU A 314 -9.95 -15.44 -24.84
N LEU A 315 -10.76 -15.43 -23.78
CA LEU A 315 -12.20 -15.69 -23.88
C LEU A 315 -12.96 -14.61 -24.67
N ILE A 316 -12.52 -13.34 -24.55
CA ILE A 316 -13.05 -12.25 -25.37
C ILE A 316 -12.69 -12.46 -26.84
N ALA A 317 -11.43 -12.79 -27.14
CA ALA A 317 -11.00 -13.06 -28.52
C ALA A 317 -11.72 -14.26 -29.15
N GLN A 318 -12.13 -15.23 -28.35
CA GLN A 318 -12.94 -16.39 -28.77
C GLN A 318 -14.45 -16.09 -28.90
N GLY A 319 -14.91 -14.86 -28.57
CA GLY A 319 -16.33 -14.51 -28.55
C GLY A 319 -17.16 -15.17 -27.45
N ARG A 320 -16.50 -15.81 -26.48
CA ARG A 320 -17.15 -16.48 -25.33
C ARG A 320 -17.47 -15.53 -24.18
N LEU A 321 -16.87 -14.35 -24.18
CA LEU A 321 -17.03 -13.32 -23.18
C LEU A 321 -17.09 -11.97 -23.88
N ARG A 322 -18.02 -11.11 -23.46
CA ARG A 322 -18.16 -9.76 -24.00
C ARG A 322 -17.94 -8.71 -22.91
N GLU A 323 -17.30 -7.62 -23.25
CA GLU A 323 -17.12 -6.49 -22.33
C GLU A 323 -18.43 -5.72 -22.18
N HIS A 324 -18.76 -5.42 -20.93
CA HIS A 324 -19.90 -4.60 -20.56
C HIS A 324 -19.66 -4.01 -19.16
N ARG A 325 -20.02 -2.74 -18.94
CA ARG A 325 -19.98 -2.12 -17.61
C ARG A 325 -21.00 -2.82 -16.72
N LEU A 326 -20.53 -3.59 -15.77
CA LEU A 326 -21.35 -4.35 -14.84
C LEU A 326 -21.51 -3.57 -13.54
N THR A 327 -22.75 -3.45 -13.07
CA THR A 327 -23.09 -2.72 -11.84
C THR A 327 -23.40 -3.70 -10.69
N LEU A 328 -23.43 -3.17 -9.47
CA LEU A 328 -23.87 -3.92 -8.29
C LEU A 328 -25.31 -4.42 -8.44
N ALA A 329 -26.20 -3.65 -9.06
CA ALA A 329 -27.59 -4.06 -9.32
C ALA A 329 -27.70 -5.21 -10.33
N GLU A 330 -26.77 -5.32 -11.28
CA GLU A 330 -26.71 -6.43 -12.22
C GLU A 330 -26.14 -7.70 -11.59
N LEU A 331 -25.31 -7.57 -10.57
CA LEU A 331 -24.84 -8.72 -9.79
C LEU A 331 -25.99 -9.46 -9.11
N ASP A 332 -26.96 -8.72 -8.56
CA ASP A 332 -28.12 -9.28 -7.85
C ASP A 332 -29.09 -10.03 -8.78
N ARG A 333 -29.12 -9.68 -10.07
CA ARG A 333 -30.03 -10.28 -11.07
C ARG A 333 -29.36 -11.26 -12.04
N ALA A 334 -28.05 -11.51 -11.84
CA ALA A 334 -27.31 -12.39 -12.73
C ALA A 334 -27.77 -13.86 -12.59
N ASP A 335 -28.02 -14.53 -13.73
CA ASP A 335 -28.34 -15.96 -13.79
C ASP A 335 -27.14 -16.84 -13.41
N GLY A 336 -25.93 -16.29 -13.44
CA GLY A 336 -24.71 -17.00 -13.08
C GLY A 336 -23.52 -16.05 -12.87
N VAL A 337 -22.62 -16.48 -12.02
CA VAL A 337 -21.38 -15.76 -11.70
C VAL A 337 -20.20 -16.69 -11.96
N ALA A 338 -19.14 -16.17 -12.55
CA ALA A 338 -17.91 -16.93 -12.76
C ALA A 338 -16.66 -16.13 -12.42
N PHE A 339 -15.74 -16.76 -11.73
CA PHE A 339 -14.39 -16.28 -11.47
C PHE A 339 -13.42 -16.79 -12.54
N LEU A 340 -12.52 -15.94 -13.01
CA LEU A 340 -11.63 -16.21 -14.13
C LEU A 340 -10.17 -15.90 -13.78
N ASN A 341 -9.27 -16.87 -13.89
CA ASN A 341 -7.86 -16.58 -13.95
C ASN A 341 -7.08 -17.66 -14.72
N SER A 342 -5.84 -17.34 -15.11
CA SER A 342 -5.01 -18.24 -15.92
C SER A 342 -4.61 -19.53 -15.20
N LEU A 343 -4.66 -19.55 -13.87
CA LEU A 343 -4.19 -20.66 -13.05
C LEU A 343 -5.32 -21.69 -12.78
N ARG A 344 -6.52 -21.19 -12.41
CA ARG A 344 -7.69 -22.02 -12.09
C ARG A 344 -8.61 -22.26 -13.29
N GLY A 345 -8.47 -21.44 -14.33
CA GLY A 345 -9.39 -21.45 -15.47
C GLY A 345 -10.69 -20.71 -15.17
N TRP A 346 -11.77 -21.21 -15.75
CA TRP A 346 -13.14 -20.79 -15.52
C TRP A 346 -13.69 -21.52 -14.30
N CYS A 347 -14.08 -20.79 -13.26
CA CYS A 347 -14.67 -21.34 -12.04
C CYS A 347 -16.06 -20.75 -11.84
N PRO A 348 -17.12 -21.58 -11.72
CA PRO A 348 -18.41 -21.10 -11.22
C PRO A 348 -18.22 -20.40 -9.87
N ALA A 349 -19.02 -19.38 -9.60
CA ALA A 349 -18.91 -18.64 -8.35
C ALA A 349 -20.29 -18.37 -7.73
N THR A 350 -20.31 -18.20 -6.40
CA THR A 350 -21.47 -17.76 -5.64
C THR A 350 -21.06 -16.62 -4.70
N LEU A 351 -22.01 -15.74 -4.37
CA LEU A 351 -21.81 -14.76 -3.31
C LEU A 351 -21.99 -15.41 -1.94
N ALA A 352 -21.12 -15.02 -0.96
CA ALA A 352 -21.11 -15.52 0.41
C ALA A 352 -21.71 -14.49 1.38
#